data_45c205a9c7daa5cb3ca5f9d9629bee8f
#
_entry.id   45c205a9c7daa5cb3ca5f9d9629bee8f
#
_cell.length_a   1.000
_cell.length_b   1.000
_cell.length_c   1.000
_cell.angle_alpha   90.00
_cell.angle_beta   90.00
_cell.angle_gamma   90.00
#
_symmetry.space_group_name_H-M   'P 1'
#
loop_
_entity.id
_entity.type
_entity.pdbx_description
1 polymer ?
#
loop_
_entity_poly.entity_id
_entity_poly.type
_entity_poly.pdbx_seq_one_letter_code
_entity_poly.pdbx_strand_id
1 'polypeptide(L)'
;MRSSNRKAVLWLLKNGYDDIWLKAHGRRHDLVYTSGEWYRALDLWNLFDGICFDEGGNVVFIQIKTNAWATEDPIFDFMRDKKNMKGLSINVYKKKGRWDVKVRAYCMSQIHEYFNMKDMKKE
;
A
#
# COMPACT_ATOMS: atom_id res chain seq x y z
N MET A 1 6.29 18.13 -2.40
CA MET A 1 5.53 16.87 -2.62
C MET A 1 5.58 16.50 -4.10
N ARG A 2 5.85 15.26 -4.43
CA ARG A 2 5.83 14.78 -5.81
C ARG A 2 4.41 14.88 -6.39
N SER A 3 4.32 15.11 -7.70
CA SER A 3 3.03 15.17 -8.40
C SER A 3 2.20 13.91 -8.23
N SER A 4 2.85 12.74 -8.24
CA SER A 4 2.18 11.46 -8.05
C SER A 4 1.59 11.33 -6.64
N ASN A 5 2.32 11.78 -5.61
CA ASN A 5 1.81 11.75 -4.23
C ASN A 5 0.62 12.70 -4.07
N ARG A 6 0.69 13.88 -4.69
CA ARG A 6 -0.42 14.84 -4.66
C ARG A 6 -1.69 14.24 -5.29
N LYS A 7 -1.56 13.59 -6.43
CA LYS A 7 -2.69 12.94 -7.10
C LYS A 7 -3.27 11.81 -6.26
N ALA A 8 -2.42 11.01 -5.63
CA ALA A 8 -2.87 9.95 -4.73
C ALA A 8 -3.63 10.51 -3.53
N VAL A 9 -3.12 11.58 -2.91
CA VAL A 9 -3.80 12.23 -1.77
C VAL A 9 -5.16 12.77 -2.17
N LEU A 10 -5.25 13.44 -3.31
CA LEU A 10 -6.53 13.96 -3.82
C LEU A 10 -7.54 12.84 -4.04
N TRP A 11 -7.10 11.72 -4.62
CA TRP A 11 -7.97 10.57 -4.80
C TRP A 11 -8.47 10.02 -3.46
N LEU A 12 -7.56 9.87 -2.49
CA LEU A 12 -7.90 9.37 -1.16
C LEU A 12 -8.95 10.24 -0.47
N LEU A 13 -8.72 11.56 -0.47
CA LEU A 13 -9.66 12.50 0.15
C LEU A 13 -11.04 12.45 -0.51
N LYS A 14 -11.10 12.31 -1.82
CA LYS A 14 -12.37 12.19 -2.57
C LYS A 14 -13.11 10.90 -2.26
N ASN A 15 -12.41 9.86 -1.83
CA ASN A 15 -12.98 8.54 -1.63
C ASN A 15 -13.14 8.17 -0.14
N GLY A 16 -13.16 9.17 0.74
CA GLY A 16 -13.51 8.97 2.14
C GLY A 16 -12.34 8.62 3.05
N TYR A 17 -11.11 8.70 2.57
CA TYR A 17 -9.92 8.52 3.39
C TYR A 17 -9.43 9.86 3.91
N ASP A 18 -8.90 9.88 5.11
CA ASP A 18 -8.41 11.10 5.75
C ASP A 18 -7.24 10.80 6.69
N ASP A 19 -6.72 11.85 7.33
CA ASP A 19 -5.57 11.74 8.23
C ASP A 19 -4.39 11.03 7.56
N ILE A 20 -4.08 11.45 6.35
CA ILE A 20 -3.11 10.78 5.48
C ILE A 20 -1.69 11.19 5.85
N TRP A 21 -0.87 10.21 6.19
CA TRP A 21 0.56 10.40 6.40
C TRP A 21 1.32 9.68 5.30
N LEU A 22 2.20 10.39 4.62
CA LEU A 22 3.12 9.81 3.65
C LEU A 22 4.54 10.09 4.10
N LYS A 23 5.43 9.11 3.91
CA LYS A 23 6.82 9.30 4.26
C LYS A 23 7.44 10.47 3.48
N ALA A 24 8.32 11.20 4.11
CA ALA A 24 9.12 12.21 3.43
C ALA A 24 10.05 11.53 2.42
N HIS A 25 10.30 12.20 1.30
CA HIS A 25 11.08 11.60 0.24
C HIS A 25 12.54 11.41 0.64
N GLY A 26 12.93 10.19 0.71
CA GLY A 26 14.19 9.61 0.32
C GLY A 26 15.48 9.92 1.08
N ARG A 27 15.59 10.08 2.39
CA ARG A 27 16.93 10.42 2.91
C ARG A 27 17.43 9.61 4.07
N ARG A 28 16.57 9.00 4.84
CA ARG A 28 16.97 8.20 6.00
C ARG A 28 16.30 6.85 5.94
N HIS A 29 17.11 5.85 6.25
CA HIS A 29 16.60 4.53 6.53
C HIS A 29 16.21 4.47 7.98
N ASP A 30 14.95 4.17 8.26
CA ASP A 30 14.51 3.86 9.61
C ASP A 30 14.96 2.46 9.98
N LEU A 31 15.24 2.25 11.27
CA LEU A 31 15.50 0.91 11.78
C LEU A 31 14.16 0.26 12.11
N VAL A 32 13.93 -0.90 11.52
CA VAL A 32 12.70 -1.66 11.73
C VAL A 32 13.05 -3.03 12.27
N TYR A 33 12.37 -3.42 13.36
CA TYR A 33 12.48 -4.76 13.92
C TYR A 33 11.24 -5.57 13.53
N THR A 34 11.47 -6.69 12.86
CA THR A 34 10.39 -7.58 12.49
C THR A 34 10.91 -9.00 12.31
N SER A 35 10.09 -9.98 12.67
CA SER A 35 10.42 -11.41 12.54
C SER A 35 11.78 -11.77 13.17
N GLY A 36 12.10 -11.16 14.31
CA GLY A 36 13.33 -11.42 15.05
C GLY A 36 14.57 -10.72 14.52
N GLU A 37 14.44 -9.82 13.54
CA GLU A 37 15.58 -9.19 12.90
C GLU A 37 15.41 -7.67 12.79
N TRP A 38 16.54 -6.95 12.81
CA TRP A 38 16.62 -5.53 12.51
C TRP A 38 17.03 -5.32 11.07
N TYR A 39 16.38 -4.39 10.40
CA TYR A 39 16.80 -3.99 9.05
C TYR A 39 16.55 -2.50 8.82
N ARG A 40 17.18 -1.96 7.80
CA ARG A 40 16.95 -0.58 7.37
C ARG A 40 15.88 -0.55 6.30
N ALA A 41 14.94 0.36 6.44
CA ALA A 41 13.83 0.50 5.50
C ALA A 41 13.58 1.97 5.17
N LEU A 42 13.39 2.25 3.88
CA LEU A 42 12.91 3.56 3.43
C LEU A 42 11.40 3.66 3.53
N ASP A 43 10.73 2.53 3.42
CA ASP A 43 9.27 2.40 3.48
C ASP A 43 8.88 1.66 4.76
N LEU A 44 7.60 1.71 5.12
CA LEU A 44 7.07 0.87 6.20
C LEU A 44 7.21 -0.59 5.78
N TRP A 45 8.07 -1.32 6.48
CA TRP A 45 8.42 -2.73 6.21
C TRP A 45 8.84 -2.97 4.76
N ASN A 46 9.40 -1.97 4.07
CA ASN A 46 9.73 -1.99 2.64
C ASN A 46 8.53 -2.30 1.73
N LEU A 47 7.31 -2.07 2.21
CA LEU A 47 6.08 -2.39 1.48
C LEU A 47 5.17 -1.18 1.27
N PHE A 48 5.18 -0.22 2.22
CA PHE A 48 4.19 0.87 2.21
C PHE A 48 4.84 2.24 2.32
N ASP A 49 4.27 3.21 1.62
CA ASP A 49 4.73 4.60 1.63
C ASP A 49 4.03 5.46 2.68
N GLY A 50 2.94 4.98 3.24
CA GLY A 50 2.20 5.75 4.21
C GLY A 50 1.01 5.03 4.82
N ILE A 51 0.26 5.78 5.60
CA ILE A 51 -0.94 5.31 6.28
C ILE A 51 -2.02 6.39 6.23
N CYS A 52 -3.27 5.96 6.33
CA CYS A 52 -4.41 6.86 6.47
C CYS A 52 -5.53 6.14 7.24
N PHE A 53 -6.65 6.82 7.41
CA PHE A 53 -7.85 6.23 8.02
C PHE A 53 -8.98 6.25 7.00
N ASP A 54 -9.80 5.18 7.00
CA ASP A 54 -11.02 5.15 6.22
C ASP A 54 -12.19 5.78 7.00
N GLU A 55 -13.38 5.83 6.40
CA GLU A 55 -14.56 6.41 7.02
C GLU A 55 -14.99 5.68 8.31
N GLY A 56 -14.68 4.39 8.39
CA GLY A 56 -14.97 3.58 9.57
C GLY A 56 -13.94 3.70 10.69
N GLY A 57 -12.92 4.55 10.53
CA GLY A 57 -11.84 4.70 11.51
C GLY A 57 -10.81 3.59 11.47
N ASN A 58 -10.74 2.81 10.40
CA ASN A 58 -9.74 1.75 10.25
C ASN A 58 -8.44 2.32 9.69
N VAL A 59 -7.32 1.84 10.20
CA VAL A 59 -6.00 2.19 9.66
C VAL A 59 -5.80 1.47 8.33
N VAL A 60 -5.37 2.23 7.32
CA VAL A 60 -5.15 1.71 5.97
C VAL A 60 -3.71 2.03 5.56
N PHE A 61 -2.97 1.01 5.12
CA PHE A 61 -1.60 1.17 4.66
C PHE A 61 -1.58 1.40 3.16
N ILE A 62 -0.71 2.31 2.71
CA ILE A 62 -0.73 2.80 1.33
C ILE A 62 0.60 2.53 0.64
N GLN A 63 0.55 1.98 -0.57
CA GLN A 63 1.69 1.88 -1.47
C GLN A 63 1.37 2.65 -2.75
N ILE A 64 2.27 3.56 -3.13
CA ILE A 64 2.08 4.42 -4.31
C ILE A 64 3.18 4.08 -5.32
N LYS A 65 2.78 3.81 -6.55
CA LYS A 65 3.70 3.63 -7.68
C LYS A 65 3.30 4.56 -8.82
N THR A 66 4.28 4.95 -9.62
CA THR A 66 4.05 5.78 -10.80
C THR A 66 4.16 4.89 -12.05
N ASN A 67 3.09 4.87 -12.85
CA ASN A 67 3.01 4.08 -14.08
C ASN A 67 3.23 2.57 -13.85
N ALA A 68 2.91 2.09 -12.66
CA ALA A 68 3.13 0.68 -12.29
C ALA A 68 2.26 0.29 -11.09
N TRP A 69 2.13 -1.00 -10.87
CA TRP A 69 1.55 -1.56 -9.65
C TRP A 69 2.66 -2.11 -8.76
N ALA A 70 2.49 -1.99 -7.46
CA ALA A 70 3.36 -2.67 -6.51
C ALA A 70 3.21 -4.19 -6.67
N THR A 71 4.29 -4.93 -6.44
CA THR A 71 4.24 -6.40 -6.43
C THR A 71 3.37 -6.88 -5.28
N GLU A 72 2.35 -7.66 -5.58
CA GLU A 72 1.33 -8.05 -4.60
C GLU A 72 1.80 -9.13 -3.63
N ASP A 73 2.63 -10.08 -4.08
CA ASP A 73 3.05 -11.22 -3.25
C ASP A 73 3.66 -10.81 -1.90
N PRO A 74 4.64 -9.89 -1.84
CA PRO A 74 5.19 -9.46 -0.55
C PRO A 74 4.17 -8.78 0.36
N ILE A 75 3.25 -8.01 -0.22
CA ILE A 75 2.19 -7.32 0.53
C ILE A 75 1.24 -8.36 1.15
N PHE A 76 0.82 -9.34 0.38
CA PHE A 76 -0.09 -10.37 0.83
C PHE A 76 0.56 -11.28 1.88
N ASP A 77 1.82 -11.64 1.71
CA ASP A 77 2.56 -12.42 2.70
C ASP A 77 2.65 -11.68 4.04
N PHE A 78 2.90 -10.36 3.99
CA PHE A 78 2.96 -9.52 5.17
C PHE A 78 1.60 -9.41 5.88
N MET A 79 0.52 -9.25 5.10
CA MET A 79 -0.82 -9.05 5.64
C MET A 79 -1.49 -10.34 6.12
N ARG A 80 -0.97 -11.47 5.73
CA ARG A 80 -1.57 -12.80 5.89
C ARG A 80 -2.06 -13.12 7.31
N ASP A 81 -1.28 -12.75 8.32
CA ASP A 81 -1.57 -13.00 9.74
C ASP A 81 -2.11 -11.78 10.49
N LYS A 82 -2.45 -10.71 9.76
CA LYS A 82 -2.88 -9.44 10.35
C LYS A 82 -4.35 -9.19 10.04
N LYS A 83 -5.23 -9.71 10.89
CA LYS A 83 -6.68 -9.77 10.66
C LYS A 83 -7.36 -8.42 10.39
N ASN A 84 -6.85 -7.34 10.98
CA ASN A 84 -7.50 -6.02 10.90
C ASN A 84 -6.76 -5.05 9.97
N MET A 85 -5.76 -5.54 9.25
CA MET A 85 -4.99 -4.71 8.35
C MET A 85 -5.72 -4.53 7.02
N LYS A 86 -5.79 -3.29 6.56
CA LYS A 86 -6.27 -2.94 5.22
C LYS A 86 -5.13 -2.28 4.46
N GLY A 87 -5.07 -2.50 3.17
CA GLY A 87 -4.06 -1.91 2.32
C GLY A 87 -4.62 -1.38 1.03
N LEU A 88 -3.97 -0.36 0.50
CA LEU A 88 -4.26 0.19 -0.82
C LEU A 88 -2.99 0.20 -1.65
N SER A 89 -3.08 -0.28 -2.86
CA SER A 89 -2.04 -0.10 -3.87
C SER A 89 -2.55 0.93 -4.87
N ILE A 90 -1.83 2.03 -5.00
CA ILE A 90 -2.22 3.16 -5.83
C ILE A 90 -1.26 3.27 -7.00
N ASN A 91 -1.81 3.22 -8.21
CA ASN A 91 -1.06 3.43 -9.44
C ASN A 91 -1.42 4.80 -9.99
N VAL A 92 -0.49 5.74 -9.92
CA VAL A 92 -0.63 7.06 -10.52
C VAL A 92 0.03 6.98 -11.89
N TYR A 93 -0.75 7.07 -12.94
CA TYR A 93 -0.26 6.87 -14.30
C TYR A 93 -0.60 8.04 -15.21
N LYS A 94 0.15 8.15 -16.29
CA LYS A 94 -0.04 9.19 -17.28
C LYS A 94 -0.72 8.62 -18.51
N LYS A 95 -1.83 9.23 -18.92
CA LYS A 95 -2.57 8.84 -20.12
C LYS A 95 -2.86 10.08 -20.94
N LYS A 96 -2.39 10.12 -22.18
CA LYS A 96 -2.59 11.26 -23.09
C LYS A 96 -2.20 12.60 -22.46
N GLY A 97 -1.06 12.64 -21.76
CA GLY A 97 -0.55 13.84 -21.11
C GLY A 97 -1.23 14.21 -19.79
N ARG A 98 -2.20 13.44 -19.33
CA ARG A 98 -2.91 13.68 -18.07
C ARG A 98 -2.63 12.60 -17.05
N TRP A 99 -2.51 13.03 -15.80
CA TRP A 99 -2.36 12.10 -14.69
C TRP A 99 -3.72 11.55 -14.25
N ASP A 100 -3.78 10.26 -14.05
CA ASP A 100 -4.96 9.55 -13.54
C ASP A 100 -4.53 8.56 -12.47
N VAL A 101 -5.49 8.01 -11.73
CA VAL A 101 -5.23 7.14 -10.59
C VAL A 101 -6.07 5.88 -10.68
N LYS A 102 -5.44 4.73 -10.48
CA LYS A 102 -6.11 3.45 -10.28
C LYS A 102 -5.73 2.89 -8.93
N VAL A 103 -6.66 2.25 -8.24
CA VAL A 103 -6.45 1.76 -6.90
C VAL A 103 -6.93 0.31 -6.77
N ARG A 104 -6.13 -0.50 -6.07
CA ARG A 104 -6.50 -1.84 -5.62
C ARG A 104 -6.56 -1.84 -4.11
N ALA A 105 -7.69 -2.28 -3.56
CA ALA A 105 -7.89 -2.37 -2.12
C ALA A 105 -7.72 -3.81 -1.67
N TYR A 106 -7.04 -4.00 -0.55
CA TYR A 106 -6.75 -5.31 0.01
C TYR A 106 -7.37 -5.44 1.40
N CYS A 107 -8.05 -6.55 1.65
CA CYS A 107 -8.55 -6.93 2.97
C CYS A 107 -8.30 -8.43 3.19
N MET A 108 -8.51 -8.90 4.41
CA MET A 108 -8.20 -10.29 4.75
C MET A 108 -8.93 -11.33 3.88
N SER A 109 -10.20 -11.08 3.54
CA SER A 109 -10.95 -12.03 2.72
C SER A 109 -10.33 -12.21 1.34
N GLN A 110 -9.91 -11.13 0.69
CA GLN A 110 -9.25 -11.18 -0.61
C GLN A 110 -7.88 -11.86 -0.53
N ILE A 111 -7.15 -11.64 0.54
CA ILE A 111 -5.85 -12.26 0.75
C ILE A 111 -6.00 -13.77 0.93
N HIS A 112 -7.00 -14.21 1.67
CA HIS A 112 -7.30 -15.64 1.83
C HIS A 112 -7.65 -16.28 0.49
N GLU A 113 -8.48 -15.65 -0.32
CA GLU A 113 -8.78 -16.14 -1.66
C GLU A 113 -7.53 -16.28 -2.52
N TYR A 114 -6.66 -15.26 -2.48
CA TYR A 114 -5.41 -15.25 -3.22
C TYR A 114 -4.52 -16.46 -2.87
N PHE A 115 -4.33 -16.74 -1.59
CA PHE A 115 -3.52 -17.88 -1.15
C PHE A 115 -4.18 -19.22 -1.48
N ASN A 116 -5.49 -19.32 -1.35
CA ASN A 116 -6.23 -20.50 -1.73
C ASN A 116 -6.07 -20.80 -3.23
N MET A 117 -6.16 -19.78 -4.07
CA MET A 117 -5.96 -19.92 -5.50
C MET A 117 -4.53 -20.38 -5.84
N LYS A 118 -3.52 -19.85 -5.14
CA LYS A 118 -2.13 -20.27 -5.31
C LYS A 118 -1.93 -21.73 -4.94
N ASP A 119 -2.52 -22.18 -3.84
CA ASP A 119 -2.43 -23.55 -3.38
C ASP A 119 -3.08 -24.50 -4.39
N MET A 120 -4.20 -24.11 -4.95
CA MET A 120 -4.88 -24.87 -6.00
C MET A 120 -4.05 -25.01 -7.28
N LYS A 121 -3.30 -23.97 -7.64
CA LYS A 121 -2.45 -24.01 -8.84
C LYS A 121 -1.19 -24.87 -8.68
N LYS A 122 -0.79 -25.18 -7.46
CA LYS A 122 0.36 -26.03 -7.17
C LYS A 122 0.04 -27.52 -7.23
N GLU A 123 -1.21 -27.85 -7.25
CA GLU A 123 -1.69 -29.21 -7.38
C GLU A 123 -1.88 -29.56 -8.87
#